data_41f1c24d5daae908a096e63fab178dc3
#
_entry.id   41f1c24d5daae908a096e63fab178dc3
#
_cell.length_a   1.000
_cell.length_b   1.000
_cell.length_c   1.000
_cell.angle_alpha   90.00
_cell.angle_beta   90.00
_cell.angle_gamma   90.00
#
_symmetry.space_group_name_H-M   'P 1'
#
loop_
_entity.id
_entity.type
_entity.pdbx_description
1 polymer ?
#
loop_
_entity_poly.entity_id
_entity_poly.type
_entity_poly.pdbx_seq_one_letter_code
_entity_poly.pdbx_strand_id
1 'polypeptide(L)'
;DYLGRKLGLTFSTVYLGMNKSMEELGITSYSNFIAPCADSREQYNRALNTHEYCGYTIMNCLNKLIPDCTPEGTCQLFFTTFYFGNGWDDVTPEEYQKLKNETAEKMIRTAEEALGISIRPYIEEIVISCPPTFARYLNTPGGTPYGYQVDRADSFIQRRMALDKENFIENLHFVGAHTHRGDGYSSAYISGLDAGKAILRADRQKGGMER
;
A
#
# COMPACT_ATOMS: atom_id res chain seq x y z
N ASP A 1 -21.83 -2.39 -12.59
CA ASP A 1 -22.26 -1.16 -11.93
C ASP A 1 -21.23 -0.79 -10.86
N TYR A 2 -20.39 0.23 -11.15
CA TYR A 2 -19.29 0.65 -10.23
C TYR A 2 -19.77 1.63 -9.16
N LEU A 3 -20.93 2.23 -9.33
CA LEU A 3 -21.46 3.27 -8.43
C LEU A 3 -21.83 2.77 -7.03
N GLY A 4 -22.06 1.48 -6.86
CA GLY A 4 -22.38 0.86 -5.58
C GLY A 4 -21.20 0.22 -4.85
N ARG A 5 -19.98 0.26 -5.41
CA ARG A 5 -18.81 -0.36 -4.79
C ARG A 5 -18.17 0.54 -3.73
N LYS A 6 -17.78 -0.07 -2.62
CA LYS A 6 -17.02 0.63 -1.57
C LYS A 6 -15.58 0.82 -2.02
N LEU A 7 -14.95 1.90 -1.57
CA LEU A 7 -13.53 2.09 -1.74
C LEU A 7 -12.75 1.07 -0.89
N GLY A 8 -11.61 0.67 -1.39
CA GLY A 8 -10.69 -0.24 -0.72
C GLY A 8 -9.97 0.41 0.45
N LEU A 9 -8.94 -0.29 0.96
CA LEU A 9 -8.11 0.23 2.03
C LEU A 9 -7.37 1.49 1.62
N THR A 10 -7.11 2.34 2.61
CA THR A 10 -6.18 3.46 2.53
C THR A 10 -5.09 3.31 3.60
N PHE A 11 -4.06 4.15 3.56
CA PHE A 11 -3.01 4.08 4.58
C PHE A 11 -2.43 5.44 4.95
N SER A 12 -1.79 5.48 6.12
CA SER A 12 -0.78 6.47 6.44
C SER A 12 0.60 5.83 6.40
N THR A 13 1.55 6.55 5.84
CA THR A 13 2.95 6.13 5.78
C THR A 13 3.84 7.23 6.33
N VAL A 14 4.77 6.85 7.20
CA VAL A 14 5.81 7.69 7.75
C VAL A 14 7.14 7.25 7.14
N TYR A 15 7.85 8.17 6.54
CA TYR A 15 9.18 7.97 5.97
C TYR A 15 10.19 8.68 6.86
N LEU A 16 11.20 7.96 7.32
CA LEU A 16 12.27 8.49 8.16
C LEU A 16 13.61 8.37 7.47
N GLY A 17 14.36 9.48 7.40
CA GLY A 17 15.79 9.49 7.19
C GLY A 17 16.48 9.39 8.54
N MET A 18 17.37 8.41 8.69
CA MET A 18 18.09 8.14 9.95
C MET A 18 19.55 8.52 9.81
N ASN A 19 20.11 9.19 10.83
CA ASN A 19 21.55 9.49 10.90
C ASN A 19 22.38 8.35 11.52
N LYS A 20 21.86 7.12 11.43
CA LYS A 20 22.49 5.89 11.88
C LYS A 20 22.23 4.79 10.85
N SER A 21 23.18 3.86 10.75
CA SER A 21 22.96 2.65 9.96
C SER A 21 21.93 1.74 10.61
N MET A 22 21.36 0.82 9.84
CA MET A 22 20.39 -0.14 10.35
C MET A 22 21.00 -1.08 11.41
N GLU A 23 22.28 -1.39 11.29
CA GLU A 23 23.01 -2.21 12.24
C GLU A 23 23.20 -1.52 13.60
N GLU A 24 23.54 -0.22 13.60
CA GLU A 24 23.66 0.58 14.81
C GLU A 24 22.32 0.75 15.52
N LEU A 25 21.20 0.77 14.77
CA LEU A 25 19.85 0.79 15.31
C LEU A 25 19.34 -0.59 15.77
N GLY A 26 20.11 -1.66 15.53
CA GLY A 26 19.73 -3.02 15.88
C GLY A 26 18.64 -3.60 14.96
N ILE A 27 18.45 -3.05 13.75
CA ILE A 27 17.45 -3.52 12.79
C ILE A 27 18.02 -4.68 11.99
N THR A 28 17.44 -5.86 12.16
CA THR A 28 17.92 -7.12 11.56
C THR A 28 17.07 -7.58 10.37
N SER A 29 15.83 -7.15 10.29
CA SER A 29 14.84 -7.60 9.30
C SER A 29 14.45 -6.48 8.34
N TYR A 30 14.21 -6.85 7.08
CA TYR A 30 13.65 -5.93 6.09
C TYR A 30 12.26 -5.43 6.49
N SER A 31 11.41 -6.33 6.99
CA SER A 31 10.00 -6.04 7.28
C SER A 31 9.62 -6.61 8.63
N ASN A 32 8.98 -5.77 9.46
CA ASN A 32 8.44 -6.14 10.76
C ASN A 32 6.95 -5.79 10.78
N PHE A 33 6.10 -6.80 10.98
CA PHE A 33 4.65 -6.65 11.09
C PHE A 33 4.29 -6.64 12.57
N ILE A 34 3.85 -5.51 13.07
CA ILE A 34 3.50 -5.28 14.46
C ILE A 34 1.99 -5.12 14.54
N ALA A 35 1.31 -6.06 15.19
CA ALA A 35 -0.14 -6.09 15.29
C ALA A 35 -0.59 -5.92 16.74
N PRO A 36 -1.71 -5.21 16.99
CA PRO A 36 -2.21 -4.96 18.35
C PRO A 36 -2.76 -6.23 19.01
N CYS A 37 -3.13 -7.24 18.22
CA CYS A 37 -3.67 -8.52 18.68
C CYS A 37 -3.52 -9.58 17.59
N ALA A 38 -3.76 -10.85 17.91
CA ALA A 38 -3.72 -11.96 16.95
C ALA A 38 -5.02 -12.13 16.15
N ASP A 39 -6.12 -11.55 16.60
CA ASP A 39 -7.43 -11.66 15.94
C ASP A 39 -7.53 -10.68 14.76
N SER A 40 -7.55 -11.22 13.54
CA SER A 40 -7.64 -10.42 12.31
C SER A 40 -8.97 -9.66 12.17
N ARG A 41 -10.07 -10.16 12.74
CA ARG A 41 -11.35 -9.46 12.74
C ARG A 41 -11.30 -8.25 13.66
N GLU A 42 -10.69 -8.39 14.83
CA GLU A 42 -10.50 -7.27 15.75
C GLU A 42 -9.58 -6.21 15.12
N GLN A 43 -8.48 -6.61 14.49
CA GLN A 43 -7.60 -5.68 13.76
C GLN A 43 -8.36 -4.90 12.69
N TYR A 44 -9.18 -5.58 11.89
CA TYR A 44 -10.02 -4.94 10.87
C TYR A 44 -11.01 -3.95 11.49
N ASN A 45 -11.71 -4.34 12.56
CA ASN A 45 -12.68 -3.48 13.25
C ASN A 45 -12.04 -2.22 13.83
N ARG A 46 -10.82 -2.32 14.37
CA ARG A 46 -10.05 -1.15 14.87
C ARG A 46 -9.69 -0.16 13.77
N ALA A 47 -9.51 -0.61 12.55
CA ALA A 47 -9.14 0.20 11.39
C ALA A 47 -10.35 0.68 10.56
N LEU A 48 -11.58 0.26 10.93
CA LEU A 48 -12.80 0.53 10.17
C LEU A 48 -13.40 1.87 10.54
N ASN A 49 -13.67 2.71 9.53
CA ASN A 49 -14.33 4.01 9.65
C ASN A 49 -13.68 4.94 10.70
N THR A 50 -12.36 4.92 10.76
CA THR A 50 -11.58 5.74 11.69
C THR A 50 -10.46 6.47 10.96
N HIS A 51 -10.06 7.62 11.49
CA HIS A 51 -8.82 8.31 11.16
C HIS A 51 -7.74 8.12 12.25
N GLU A 52 -8.09 7.44 13.35
CA GLU A 52 -7.16 7.18 14.44
C GLU A 52 -6.26 5.99 14.14
N TYR A 53 -5.06 6.01 14.71
CA TYR A 53 -4.13 4.90 14.61
C TYR A 53 -4.68 3.63 15.27
N CYS A 54 -4.81 2.57 14.49
CA CYS A 54 -5.45 1.31 14.91
C CYS A 54 -4.54 0.36 15.71
N GLY A 55 -3.27 0.73 15.93
CA GLY A 55 -2.27 -0.11 16.61
C GLY A 55 -1.49 -1.05 15.68
N TYR A 56 -1.83 -1.12 14.41
CA TYR A 56 -1.11 -1.95 13.43
C TYR A 56 -0.05 -1.13 12.70
N THR A 57 1.18 -1.62 12.67
CA THR A 57 2.29 -0.98 11.97
C THR A 57 3.13 -1.99 11.21
N ILE A 58 3.42 -1.72 9.95
CA ILE A 58 4.48 -2.40 9.21
C ILE A 58 5.69 -1.46 9.20
N MET A 59 6.82 -1.91 9.73
CA MET A 59 8.09 -1.20 9.62
C MET A 59 8.98 -1.89 8.59
N ASN A 60 9.45 -1.16 7.61
CA ASN A 60 10.39 -1.64 6.59
C ASN A 60 11.69 -0.84 6.65
N CYS A 61 12.83 -1.53 6.43
CA CYS A 61 14.14 -0.93 6.22
C CYS A 61 14.69 -1.36 4.86
N LEU A 62 14.69 -0.44 3.89
CA LEU A 62 15.09 -0.76 2.51
C LEU A 62 16.57 -1.09 2.38
N ASN A 63 17.43 -0.50 3.25
CA ASN A 63 18.88 -0.77 3.26
C ASN A 63 19.21 -2.26 3.45
N LYS A 64 18.29 -3.05 4.03
CA LYS A 64 18.46 -4.50 4.14
C LYS A 64 18.52 -5.22 2.80
N LEU A 65 17.86 -4.69 1.77
CA LEU A 65 17.83 -5.26 0.42
C LEU A 65 18.72 -4.49 -0.55
N ILE A 66 18.84 -3.18 -0.35
CA ILE A 66 19.59 -2.25 -1.20
C ILE A 66 20.49 -1.42 -0.27
N PRO A 67 21.67 -1.93 0.11
CA PRO A 67 22.52 -1.31 1.12
C PRO A 67 22.96 0.12 0.77
N ASP A 68 23.09 0.44 -0.50
CA ASP A 68 23.55 1.71 -1.05
C ASP A 68 22.40 2.69 -1.43
N CYS A 69 21.17 2.44 -0.96
CA CYS A 69 20.03 3.34 -1.23
C CYS A 69 20.04 4.62 -0.40
N THR A 70 20.94 4.74 0.58
CA THR A 70 21.19 5.93 1.40
C THR A 70 22.68 6.17 1.53
N PRO A 71 23.14 7.38 1.96
CA PRO A 71 24.54 7.63 2.26
C PRO A 71 25.10 6.66 3.31
N GLU A 72 26.42 6.43 3.26
CA GLU A 72 27.11 5.55 4.21
C GLU A 72 26.87 5.99 5.66
N GLY A 73 26.65 5.03 6.55
CA GLY A 73 26.35 5.29 7.97
C GLY A 73 24.92 5.75 8.26
N THR A 74 24.03 5.75 7.26
CA THR A 74 22.63 6.14 7.38
C THR A 74 21.68 5.01 6.96
N CYS A 75 20.40 5.13 7.29
CA CYS A 75 19.37 4.25 6.73
C CYS A 75 18.03 4.98 6.60
N GLN A 76 17.09 4.35 5.89
CA GLN A 76 15.72 4.82 5.78
C GLN A 76 14.72 3.79 6.32
N LEU A 77 13.72 4.28 7.06
CA LEU A 77 12.65 3.47 7.61
C LEU A 77 11.31 3.93 7.06
N PHE A 78 10.43 2.97 6.76
CA PHE A 78 9.05 3.25 6.37
C PHE A 78 8.12 2.58 7.36
N PHE A 79 7.14 3.33 7.83
CA PHE A 79 6.08 2.84 8.71
C PHE A 79 4.76 2.98 7.98
N THR A 80 3.96 1.92 7.92
CA THR A 80 2.66 1.95 7.26
C THR A 80 1.59 1.38 8.17
N THR A 81 0.46 2.09 8.29
CA THR A 81 -0.76 1.62 8.95
C THR A 81 -1.93 1.72 7.99
N PHE A 82 -3.00 0.95 8.22
CA PHE A 82 -4.15 0.84 7.32
C PHE A 82 -5.41 1.43 7.91
N TYR A 83 -6.30 1.88 7.00
CA TYR A 83 -7.67 2.27 7.31
C TYR A 83 -8.61 1.65 6.30
N PHE A 84 -9.82 1.35 6.76
CA PHE A 84 -10.92 0.86 5.93
C PHE A 84 -12.13 1.78 6.07
N GLY A 85 -12.86 1.97 4.98
CA GLY A 85 -14.04 2.84 4.96
C GLY A 85 -13.67 4.32 4.80
N ASN A 86 -14.46 5.20 5.38
CA ASN A 86 -14.48 6.63 5.09
C ASN A 86 -14.04 7.53 6.27
N GLY A 87 -13.29 6.99 7.23
CA GLY A 87 -12.90 7.74 8.44
C GLY A 87 -12.09 9.02 8.20
N TRP A 88 -11.54 9.22 7.00
CA TRP A 88 -10.78 10.41 6.62
C TRP A 88 -11.56 11.44 5.81
N ASP A 89 -12.81 11.15 5.41
CA ASP A 89 -13.58 12.01 4.50
C ASP A 89 -13.97 13.35 5.13
N ASP A 90 -14.22 13.37 6.43
CA ASP A 90 -14.66 14.55 7.18
C ASP A 90 -13.51 15.27 7.93
N VAL A 91 -12.25 14.87 7.72
CA VAL A 91 -11.10 15.49 8.40
C VAL A 91 -10.82 16.86 7.78
N THR A 92 -10.89 17.89 8.62
CA THR A 92 -10.62 19.27 8.19
C THR A 92 -9.12 19.51 7.97
N PRO A 93 -8.72 20.54 7.19
CA PRO A 93 -7.30 20.87 7.00
C PRO A 93 -6.55 21.17 8.30
N GLU A 94 -7.22 21.77 9.27
CA GLU A 94 -6.67 22.09 10.59
C GLU A 94 -6.40 20.83 11.39
N GLU A 95 -7.34 19.90 11.40
CA GLU A 95 -7.22 18.59 12.08
C GLU A 95 -6.19 17.70 11.40
N TYR A 96 -6.07 17.78 10.07
CA TYR A 96 -5.17 16.95 9.29
C TYR A 96 -3.72 17.00 9.78
N GLN A 97 -3.17 18.19 10.05
CA GLN A 97 -1.79 18.33 10.52
C GLN A 97 -1.58 17.68 11.90
N LYS A 98 -2.54 17.83 12.79
CA LYS A 98 -2.51 17.22 14.11
C LYS A 98 -2.56 15.69 14.03
N LEU A 99 -3.56 15.17 13.31
CA LEU A 99 -3.80 13.73 13.17
C LEU A 99 -2.62 13.00 12.53
N LYS A 100 -2.03 13.57 11.46
CA LYS A 100 -0.89 12.94 10.81
C LYS A 100 0.33 12.87 11.72
N ASN A 101 0.60 13.92 12.51
CA ASN A 101 1.72 13.93 13.45
C ASN A 101 1.48 12.95 14.62
N GLU A 102 0.28 12.93 15.18
CA GLU A 102 -0.10 11.97 16.23
C GLU A 102 0.00 10.52 15.75
N THR A 103 -0.42 10.25 14.50
CA THR A 103 -0.30 8.93 13.89
C THR A 103 1.16 8.51 13.77
N ALA A 104 2.02 9.39 13.26
CA ALA A 104 3.46 9.13 13.13
C ALA A 104 4.10 8.83 14.48
N GLU A 105 3.82 9.64 15.50
CA GLU A 105 4.31 9.46 16.86
C GLU A 105 3.90 8.11 17.45
N LYS A 106 2.64 7.73 17.28
CA LYS A 106 2.11 6.44 17.75
C LYS A 106 2.77 5.26 17.03
N MET A 107 2.97 5.35 15.71
CA MET A 107 3.61 4.30 14.91
C MET A 107 5.07 4.09 15.30
N ILE A 108 5.84 5.18 15.44
CA ILE A 108 7.25 5.12 15.87
C ILE A 108 7.35 4.50 17.26
N ARG A 109 6.53 4.96 18.21
CA ARG A 109 6.51 4.41 19.57
C ARG A 109 6.17 2.92 19.58
N THR A 110 5.16 2.51 18.84
CA THR A 110 4.77 1.10 18.72
C THR A 110 5.92 0.23 18.22
N ALA A 111 6.70 0.73 17.25
CA ALA A 111 7.85 0.00 16.74
C ALA A 111 9.00 -0.06 17.76
N GLU A 112 9.31 1.05 18.44
CA GLU A 112 10.32 1.10 19.49
C GLU A 112 10.02 0.11 20.63
N GLU A 113 8.77 0.10 21.11
CA GLU A 113 8.31 -0.80 22.17
C GLU A 113 8.33 -2.28 21.75
N ALA A 114 7.84 -2.59 20.55
CA ALA A 114 7.73 -3.96 20.06
C ALA A 114 9.08 -4.59 19.72
N LEU A 115 10.03 -3.81 19.23
CA LEU A 115 11.32 -4.29 18.76
C LEU A 115 12.45 -4.08 19.78
N GLY A 116 12.21 -3.32 20.84
CA GLY A 116 13.22 -2.97 21.85
C GLY A 116 14.36 -2.11 21.30
N ILE A 117 14.06 -1.25 20.32
CA ILE A 117 15.02 -0.36 19.66
C ILE A 117 14.71 1.11 19.96
N SER A 118 15.70 1.99 19.73
CA SER A 118 15.52 3.43 19.84
C SER A 118 15.64 4.06 18.45
N ILE A 119 14.60 4.75 18.00
CA ILE A 119 14.48 5.36 16.67
C ILE A 119 14.55 6.89 16.77
N ARG A 120 13.74 7.48 17.66
CA ARG A 120 13.52 8.93 17.77
C ARG A 120 14.77 9.79 17.86
N PRO A 121 15.79 9.46 18.68
CA PRO A 121 16.96 10.30 18.80
C PRO A 121 17.79 10.41 17.52
N TYR A 122 17.56 9.53 16.57
CA TYR A 122 18.35 9.39 15.35
C TYR A 122 17.59 9.77 14.08
N ILE A 123 16.38 10.33 14.23
CA ILE A 123 15.62 10.87 13.09
C ILE A 123 16.24 12.18 12.65
N GLU A 124 16.66 12.24 11.41
CA GLU A 124 17.18 13.45 10.75
C GLU A 124 16.10 14.13 9.91
N GLU A 125 15.29 13.32 9.24
CA GLU A 125 14.17 13.79 8.40
C GLU A 125 12.94 12.94 8.58
N ILE A 126 11.76 13.58 8.52
CA ILE A 126 10.46 12.93 8.59
C ILE A 126 9.51 13.47 7.52
N VAL A 127 8.95 12.55 6.74
CA VAL A 127 7.87 12.85 5.80
C VAL A 127 6.68 11.95 6.13
N ILE A 128 5.47 12.53 6.19
CA ILE A 128 4.27 11.81 6.58
C ILE A 128 3.22 11.97 5.49
N SER A 129 2.69 10.85 5.00
CA SER A 129 1.59 10.78 4.03
C SER A 129 0.40 10.08 4.67
N CYS A 130 -0.79 10.68 4.55
CA CYS A 130 -2.07 10.13 4.99
C CYS A 130 -3.05 10.04 3.81
N PRO A 131 -4.23 9.45 3.93
CA PRO A 131 -5.15 9.28 2.81
C PRO A 131 -5.39 10.53 1.96
N PRO A 132 -5.58 11.76 2.50
CA PRO A 132 -5.67 12.97 1.68
C PRO A 132 -4.41 13.28 0.86
N THR A 133 -3.21 12.94 1.38
CA THR A 133 -1.96 13.08 0.62
C THR A 133 -1.97 12.14 -0.58
N PHE A 134 -2.31 10.86 -0.38
CA PHE A 134 -2.40 9.88 -1.47
C PHE A 134 -3.46 10.27 -2.50
N ALA A 135 -4.64 10.73 -2.06
CA ALA A 135 -5.69 11.23 -2.96
C ALA A 135 -5.16 12.33 -3.89
N ARG A 136 -4.43 13.29 -3.33
CA ARG A 136 -3.86 14.42 -4.09
C ARG A 136 -2.77 13.99 -5.08
N TYR A 137 -1.83 13.14 -4.65
CA TYR A 137 -0.67 12.79 -5.48
C TYR A 137 -0.95 11.68 -6.48
N LEU A 138 -1.83 10.73 -6.14
CA LEU A 138 -2.19 9.61 -7.01
C LEU A 138 -3.45 9.87 -7.84
N ASN A 139 -4.17 10.96 -7.54
CA ASN A 139 -5.47 11.28 -8.15
C ASN A 139 -6.47 10.12 -8.00
N THR A 140 -6.49 9.48 -6.83
CA THR A 140 -7.37 8.35 -6.54
C THR A 140 -8.46 8.75 -5.54
N PRO A 141 -9.70 8.29 -5.72
CA PRO A 141 -10.78 8.57 -4.77
C PRO A 141 -10.42 8.12 -3.35
N GLY A 142 -10.59 9.00 -2.35
CA GLY A 142 -10.31 8.70 -0.94
C GLY A 142 -8.86 8.32 -0.63
N GLY A 143 -7.92 8.47 -1.59
CA GLY A 143 -6.51 8.08 -1.41
C GLY A 143 -6.26 6.57 -1.40
N THR A 144 -7.21 5.76 -1.90
CA THR A 144 -7.00 4.31 -2.00
C THR A 144 -5.98 3.97 -3.08
N PRO A 145 -4.94 3.18 -2.80
CA PRO A 145 -3.95 2.78 -3.79
C PRO A 145 -4.44 1.67 -4.71
N TYR A 146 -5.47 0.93 -4.28
CA TYR A 146 -5.96 -0.26 -4.99
C TYR A 146 -7.39 -0.09 -5.55
N GLY A 147 -8.03 1.06 -5.36
CA GLY A 147 -9.37 1.33 -5.86
C GLY A 147 -10.47 0.72 -5.00
N TYR A 148 -11.35 -0.08 -5.58
CA TYR A 148 -12.51 -0.63 -4.87
C TYR A 148 -12.16 -1.80 -3.96
N GLN A 149 -12.93 -1.93 -2.88
CA GLN A 149 -12.85 -3.09 -1.99
C GLN A 149 -13.26 -4.36 -2.73
N VAL A 150 -12.47 -5.41 -2.56
CA VAL A 150 -12.78 -6.75 -3.06
C VAL A 150 -13.88 -7.35 -2.20
N ASP A 151 -14.95 -7.81 -2.81
CA ASP A 151 -16.03 -8.56 -2.16
C ASP A 151 -16.06 -10.04 -2.59
N ARG A 152 -17.09 -10.78 -2.17
CA ARG A 152 -17.23 -12.19 -2.53
C ARG A 152 -17.40 -12.40 -4.03
N ALA A 153 -18.03 -11.46 -4.73
CA ALA A 153 -18.22 -11.53 -6.18
C ALA A 153 -16.93 -11.27 -6.96
N ASP A 154 -15.94 -10.64 -6.32
CA ASP A 154 -14.62 -10.35 -6.89
C ASP A 154 -13.53 -11.31 -6.39
N SER A 155 -13.90 -12.48 -5.89
CA SER A 155 -12.92 -13.47 -5.40
C SER A 155 -11.94 -13.89 -6.49
N PHE A 156 -10.76 -14.35 -6.09
CA PHE A 156 -9.70 -14.78 -7.00
C PHE A 156 -10.20 -15.78 -8.06
N ILE A 157 -11.06 -16.72 -7.69
CA ILE A 157 -11.59 -17.73 -8.61
C ILE A 157 -12.45 -17.07 -9.70
N GLN A 158 -13.33 -16.16 -9.32
CA GLN A 158 -14.24 -15.47 -10.25
C GLN A 158 -13.46 -14.54 -11.19
N ARG A 159 -12.47 -13.80 -10.67
CA ARG A 159 -11.58 -12.97 -11.48
C ARG A 159 -10.83 -13.81 -12.51
N ARG A 160 -10.33 -14.98 -12.10
CA ARG A 160 -9.61 -15.87 -13.02
C ARG A 160 -10.52 -16.47 -14.09
N MET A 161 -11.77 -16.75 -13.77
CA MET A 161 -12.76 -17.25 -14.73
C MET A 161 -13.24 -16.17 -15.72
N ALA A 162 -13.09 -14.89 -15.36
CA ALA A 162 -13.46 -13.75 -16.19
C ALA A 162 -12.36 -13.29 -17.15
N LEU A 163 -11.12 -13.78 -17.00
CA LEU A 163 -9.93 -13.33 -17.72
C LEU A 163 -10.09 -13.18 -19.23
N ASP A 164 -10.83 -14.11 -19.86
CA ASP A 164 -11.05 -14.11 -21.33
C ASP A 164 -12.38 -13.44 -21.72
N LYS A 165 -13.17 -13.00 -20.75
CA LYS A 165 -14.53 -12.47 -20.96
C LYS A 165 -14.64 -10.96 -20.69
N GLU A 166 -13.58 -10.34 -20.17
CA GLU A 166 -13.57 -8.92 -19.77
C GLU A 166 -13.30 -7.98 -20.96
N ASN A 167 -12.97 -8.50 -22.13
CA ASN A 167 -12.69 -7.70 -23.32
C ASN A 167 -13.98 -7.42 -24.11
N PHE A 168 -14.90 -6.64 -23.53
CA PHE A 168 -16.14 -6.20 -24.20
C PHE A 168 -15.89 -5.22 -25.35
N ILE A 169 -14.74 -4.57 -25.33
CA ILE A 169 -14.36 -3.57 -26.33
C ILE A 169 -13.06 -4.03 -26.97
N GLU A 170 -13.07 -4.11 -28.29
CA GLU A 170 -11.89 -4.50 -29.04
C GLU A 170 -10.72 -3.56 -28.75
N ASN A 171 -9.51 -4.12 -28.53
CA ASN A 171 -8.28 -3.41 -28.20
C ASN A 171 -8.29 -2.66 -26.85
N LEU A 172 -9.27 -2.89 -25.98
CA LEU A 172 -9.24 -2.41 -24.59
C LEU A 172 -8.75 -3.51 -23.64
N HIS A 173 -7.70 -3.21 -22.88
CA HIS A 173 -7.10 -4.13 -21.92
C HIS A 173 -7.07 -3.51 -20.54
N PHE A 174 -7.49 -4.29 -19.53
CA PHE A 174 -7.42 -3.90 -18.13
C PHE A 174 -6.19 -4.52 -17.47
N VAL A 175 -5.43 -3.70 -16.72
CA VAL A 175 -4.24 -4.12 -15.99
C VAL A 175 -4.23 -3.49 -14.59
N GLY A 176 -3.44 -4.06 -13.65
CA GLY A 176 -3.29 -3.53 -12.32
C GLY A 176 -4.08 -4.28 -11.24
N ALA A 177 -4.40 -3.60 -10.15
CA ALA A 177 -4.90 -4.19 -8.92
C ALA A 177 -6.25 -4.92 -9.03
N HIS A 178 -7.12 -4.48 -9.94
CA HIS A 178 -8.45 -5.09 -10.14
C HIS A 178 -8.49 -6.24 -11.13
N THR A 179 -7.33 -6.68 -11.61
CA THR A 179 -7.25 -7.83 -12.51
C THR A 179 -7.26 -9.16 -11.74
N HIS A 180 -7.15 -10.25 -12.46
CA HIS A 180 -7.19 -11.61 -11.94
C HIS A 180 -6.14 -11.93 -10.87
N ARG A 181 -5.05 -11.16 -10.80
CA ARG A 181 -3.99 -11.39 -9.80
C ARG A 181 -4.22 -10.64 -8.48
N GLY A 182 -5.11 -9.66 -8.46
CA GLY A 182 -5.37 -8.84 -7.28
C GLY A 182 -4.33 -7.75 -7.05
N ASP A 183 -4.23 -7.32 -5.79
CA ASP A 183 -3.49 -6.15 -5.37
C ASP A 183 -1.97 -6.41 -5.23
N GLY A 184 -1.21 -5.31 -5.20
CA GLY A 184 0.23 -5.31 -4.95
C GLY A 184 1.09 -5.08 -6.20
N TYR A 185 2.33 -4.68 -5.98
CA TYR A 185 3.27 -4.34 -7.07
C TYR A 185 3.53 -5.50 -8.02
N SER A 186 3.88 -6.67 -7.49
CA SER A 186 4.15 -7.86 -8.31
C SER A 186 2.95 -8.27 -9.15
N SER A 187 1.75 -8.22 -8.58
CA SER A 187 0.50 -8.50 -9.28
C SER A 187 0.24 -7.51 -10.40
N ALA A 188 0.46 -6.22 -10.17
CA ALA A 188 0.30 -5.17 -11.17
C ALA A 188 1.28 -5.34 -12.34
N TYR A 189 2.57 -5.57 -12.06
CA TYR A 189 3.58 -5.83 -13.11
C TYR A 189 3.27 -7.08 -13.93
N ILE A 190 2.88 -8.17 -13.28
CA ILE A 190 2.57 -9.42 -13.99
C ILE A 190 1.31 -9.25 -14.84
N SER A 191 0.28 -8.55 -14.36
CA SER A 191 -0.92 -8.29 -15.16
C SER A 191 -0.61 -7.46 -16.42
N GLY A 192 0.28 -6.46 -16.30
CA GLY A 192 0.78 -5.69 -17.44
C GLY A 192 1.54 -6.57 -18.45
N LEU A 193 2.42 -7.45 -17.96
CA LEU A 193 3.15 -8.40 -18.79
C LEU A 193 2.20 -9.38 -19.51
N ASP A 194 1.19 -9.90 -18.82
CA ASP A 194 0.21 -10.82 -19.41
C ASP A 194 -0.61 -10.13 -20.50
N ALA A 195 -1.05 -8.88 -20.30
CA ALA A 195 -1.72 -8.07 -21.32
C ALA A 195 -0.84 -7.81 -22.52
N GLY A 196 0.42 -7.41 -22.32
CA GLY A 196 1.38 -7.20 -23.40
C GLY A 196 1.61 -8.45 -24.25
N LYS A 197 1.72 -9.63 -23.59
CA LYS A 197 1.82 -10.92 -24.30
C LYS A 197 0.56 -11.25 -25.09
N ALA A 198 -0.63 -10.93 -24.56
CA ALA A 198 -1.89 -11.16 -25.26
C ALA A 198 -1.99 -10.30 -26.53
N ILE A 199 -1.65 -9.02 -26.45
CA ILE A 199 -1.61 -8.11 -27.60
C ILE A 199 -0.66 -8.62 -28.68
N LEU A 200 0.58 -8.97 -28.34
CA LEU A 200 1.56 -9.48 -29.28
C LEU A 200 1.13 -10.79 -29.96
N ARG A 201 0.39 -11.65 -29.26
CA ARG A 201 -0.17 -12.87 -29.85
C ARG A 201 -1.27 -12.55 -30.86
N ALA A 202 -2.17 -11.63 -30.53
CA ALA A 202 -3.26 -11.20 -31.41
C ALA A 202 -2.71 -10.57 -32.69
N ASP A 203 -1.70 -9.70 -32.61
CA ASP A 203 -1.06 -9.08 -33.77
C ASP A 203 -0.38 -10.10 -34.68
N ARG A 204 0.32 -11.10 -34.12
CA ARG A 204 0.93 -12.17 -34.89
C ARG A 204 -0.09 -13.03 -35.65
N GLN A 205 -1.26 -13.28 -35.04
CA GLN A 205 -2.34 -14.02 -35.67
C GLN A 205 -2.95 -13.23 -36.84
N LYS A 206 -3.16 -11.91 -36.67
CA LYS A 206 -3.65 -11.03 -37.75
C LYS A 206 -2.63 -10.95 -38.89
N GLY A 207 -1.36 -10.72 -38.63
CA GLY A 207 -0.32 -10.64 -39.63
C GLY A 207 0.02 -11.98 -40.32
N GLY A 208 -0.37 -13.12 -39.74
CA GLY A 208 -0.27 -14.45 -40.36
C GLY A 208 -1.43 -14.81 -41.30
N MET A 209 -2.57 -14.11 -41.19
CA MET A 209 -3.71 -14.27 -42.10
C MET A 209 -3.63 -13.38 -43.36
N GLU A 210 -2.73 -12.40 -43.37
CA GLU A 210 -2.49 -11.51 -44.51
C GLU A 210 -1.35 -12.02 -45.46
N ARG A 211 -0.83 -13.21 -45.24
CA ARG A 211 0.16 -13.90 -46.09
C ARG A 211 -0.43 -15.19 -46.67
#